data_347076f2a99beb8ddb97caf4ffae82ad
#
_entry.id   347076f2a99beb8ddb97caf4ffae82ad
#
_cell.length_a   1.000
_cell.length_b   1.000
_cell.length_c   1.000
_cell.angle_alpha   90.00
_cell.angle_beta   90.00
_cell.angle_gamma   90.00
#
_symmetry.space_group_name_H-M   'P 1'
#
loop_
_entity.id
_entity.type
_entity.pdbx_description
1 polymer ?
#
loop_
_entity_poly.entity_id
_entity_poly.type
_entity_poly.pdbx_seq_one_letter_code
_entity_poly.pdbx_strand_id
1 'polypeptide(L)'
;MGENPTDLQSGRSNSSPLKQLATVIALRCVECASLYPGVSEHPRYRCDCGGVLDVEAKIHHPLQQGSTLQAGFETLATSKSEVKPFAGAHWRQLFEERASQSPTWPVNVVTQLPDSSGVWRYRELILPIPEQYIVSRPEGNTGLYPVGRENCGNHRAGHRQIGHYAGLDYLFLKHEGENPTGSFKDRGMTVGVTMANLLGARAVACASTGDTSASLASYAAQLGLPGIVFLPSTHVAAGKLAQSLAYGATTVQIEGDFDDAMRLVEQVCNELGIYLLNSLNPFRIEGQKAIGFELLQQLDWEAPDWLVLPAGNLGNTSAIGKAFRQAYQVGLIAHMPRIGAIQASGANPFFRSFLNGFVSREHVQAQTIATAIKIGDPVSYSRARQVIEESNGVVEEVSDEEILAAKSVIDRSGIGCEPASAATLAGARKLVERGIIKREERVVGILTGNLLKDSQTGIPQPKQGDAITASIEAVRRALANKISF
;
A
#
# COMPACT_ATOMS: atom_id res chain seq x y z
N MET A 1 -23.49 -66.09 -13.47
CA MET A 1 -22.02 -66.15 -13.48
C MET A 1 -21.56 -64.93 -14.23
N GLY A 2 -20.93 -64.03 -13.57
CA GLY A 2 -20.48 -62.79 -14.16
C GLY A 2 -19.97 -61.89 -13.05
N GLU A 3 -18.69 -61.82 -12.92
CA GLU A 3 -17.95 -61.20 -11.84
C GLU A 3 -18.07 -59.66 -11.82
N ASN A 4 -18.18 -59.11 -10.63
CA ASN A 4 -18.01 -57.69 -10.32
C ASN A 4 -16.54 -57.29 -10.49
N PRO A 5 -16.22 -56.11 -11.08
CA PRO A 5 -14.90 -55.54 -10.91
C PRO A 5 -14.89 -54.68 -9.66
N THR A 6 -14.03 -55.06 -8.77
CA THR A 6 -13.67 -54.52 -7.49
C THR A 6 -13.19 -53.07 -7.55
N ASP A 7 -13.63 -52.33 -6.55
CA ASP A 7 -13.09 -51.12 -5.93
C ASP A 7 -11.58 -50.89 -6.14
N LEU A 8 -11.28 -49.79 -6.81
CA LEU A 8 -10.03 -49.05 -6.66
C LEU A 8 -10.35 -47.71 -5.96
N GLN A 9 -10.53 -47.77 -4.66
CA GLN A 9 -10.43 -46.59 -3.82
C GLN A 9 -8.99 -46.11 -3.78
N SER A 10 -8.65 -45.16 -4.67
CA SER A 10 -7.46 -44.37 -4.53
C SER A 10 -7.65 -43.38 -3.39
N GLY A 11 -7.01 -43.64 -2.26
CA GLY A 11 -6.93 -42.74 -1.12
C GLY A 11 -6.25 -41.41 -1.47
N ARG A 12 -7.00 -40.44 -2.00
CA ARG A 12 -6.64 -39.04 -1.96
C ARG A 12 -7.06 -38.52 -0.60
N SER A 13 -6.10 -38.21 0.26
CA SER A 13 -6.32 -37.46 1.50
C SER A 13 -6.95 -36.11 1.17
N ASN A 14 -8.26 -35.99 1.26
CA ASN A 14 -9.03 -34.77 1.11
C ASN A 14 -8.83 -33.88 2.35
N SER A 15 -7.62 -33.31 2.55
CA SER A 15 -7.44 -32.19 3.45
C SER A 15 -7.99 -30.94 2.74
N SER A 16 -8.98 -30.25 3.37
CA SER A 16 -9.54 -29.03 2.79
C SER A 16 -8.42 -28.02 2.53
N PRO A 17 -8.52 -27.17 1.46
CA PRO A 17 -7.51 -26.13 1.16
C PRO A 17 -7.16 -25.28 2.39
N LEU A 18 -8.13 -25.00 3.26
CA LEU A 18 -7.93 -24.27 4.52
C LEU A 18 -6.96 -24.98 5.47
N LYS A 19 -7.05 -26.31 5.61
CA LYS A 19 -6.13 -27.08 6.46
C LYS A 19 -4.71 -27.06 5.93
N GLN A 20 -4.51 -27.11 4.62
CA GLN A 20 -3.18 -27.02 4.01
C GLN A 20 -2.58 -25.63 4.23
N LEU A 21 -3.35 -24.56 4.00
CA LEU A 21 -2.91 -23.18 4.20
C LEU A 21 -2.60 -22.87 5.68
N ALA A 22 -3.34 -23.46 6.62
CA ALA A 22 -3.06 -23.29 8.05
C ALA A 22 -1.69 -23.85 8.47
N THR A 23 -1.07 -24.73 7.68
CA THR A 23 0.29 -25.23 7.95
C THR A 23 1.39 -24.33 7.40
N VAL A 24 1.06 -23.43 6.49
CA VAL A 24 2.04 -22.56 5.80
C VAL A 24 1.89 -21.08 6.15
N ILE A 25 0.77 -20.66 6.72
CA ILE A 25 0.49 -19.28 7.11
C ILE A 25 0.26 -19.21 8.62
N ALA A 26 1.06 -18.41 9.31
CA ALA A 26 0.93 -18.12 10.73
C ALA A 26 0.83 -16.60 10.96
N LEU A 27 0.32 -16.23 12.12
CA LEU A 27 0.36 -14.84 12.62
C LEU A 27 1.31 -14.78 13.81
N ARG A 28 2.31 -13.90 13.74
CA ARG A 28 3.24 -13.66 14.86
C ARG A 28 2.97 -12.30 15.48
N CYS A 29 2.90 -12.25 16.80
CA CYS A 29 2.88 -10.98 17.50
C CYS A 29 4.22 -10.25 17.40
N VAL A 30 4.19 -8.98 17.02
CA VAL A 30 5.38 -8.15 16.89
C VAL A 30 6.00 -7.81 18.26
N GLU A 31 5.16 -7.76 19.31
CA GLU A 31 5.60 -7.40 20.67
C GLU A 31 6.15 -8.60 21.46
N CYS A 32 5.38 -9.68 21.55
CA CYS A 32 5.71 -10.81 22.43
C CYS A 32 6.09 -12.09 21.66
N ALA A 33 6.14 -12.07 20.33
CA ALA A 33 6.44 -13.19 19.44
C ALA A 33 5.51 -14.40 19.53
N SER A 34 4.38 -14.32 20.22
CA SER A 34 3.37 -15.39 20.25
C SER A 34 2.86 -15.72 18.85
N LEU A 35 2.66 -17.01 18.57
CA LEU A 35 2.21 -17.52 17.27
C LEU A 35 0.74 -17.95 17.33
N TYR A 36 0.02 -17.64 16.26
CA TYR A 36 -1.38 -18.00 16.05
C TYR A 36 -1.58 -18.58 14.65
N PRO A 37 -2.62 -19.41 14.43
CA PRO A 37 -3.00 -19.84 13.08
C PRO A 37 -3.32 -18.62 12.19
N GLY A 38 -2.74 -18.58 10.99
CA GLY A 38 -3.03 -17.53 10.02
C GLY A 38 -4.35 -17.71 9.30
N VAL A 39 -4.84 -18.97 9.23
CA VAL A 39 -6.12 -19.34 8.62
C VAL A 39 -6.98 -20.00 9.72
N SER A 40 -8.07 -19.34 10.09
CA SER A 40 -9.00 -19.77 11.16
C SER A 40 -10.41 -19.28 10.84
N GLU A 41 -11.42 -20.04 11.27
CA GLU A 41 -12.84 -19.64 11.20
C GLU A 41 -13.12 -18.35 11.99
N HIS A 42 -12.30 -18.08 13.02
CA HIS A 42 -12.34 -16.86 13.81
C HIS A 42 -11.07 -16.05 13.56
N PRO A 43 -11.10 -15.08 12.62
CA PRO A 43 -9.94 -14.27 12.28
C PRO A 43 -9.44 -13.48 13.50
N ARG A 44 -8.13 -13.51 13.71
CA ARG A 44 -7.50 -12.78 14.81
C ARG A 44 -6.78 -11.55 14.28
N TYR A 45 -7.02 -10.40 14.90
CA TYR A 45 -6.43 -9.12 14.51
C TYR A 45 -5.40 -8.59 15.54
N ARG A 46 -5.53 -9.03 16.81
CA ARG A 46 -4.60 -8.66 17.90
C ARG A 46 -4.10 -9.90 18.65
N CYS A 47 -2.93 -9.74 19.22
CA CYS A 47 -2.39 -10.68 20.19
C CYS A 47 -3.10 -10.54 21.54
N ASP A 48 -3.05 -11.58 22.39
CA ASP A 48 -3.57 -11.52 23.75
C ASP A 48 -2.84 -10.48 24.62
N CYS A 49 -1.58 -10.12 24.27
CA CYS A 49 -0.86 -9.03 24.91
C CYS A 49 -1.28 -7.61 24.41
N GLY A 50 -2.24 -7.53 23.49
CA GLY A 50 -2.67 -6.28 22.84
C GLY A 50 -1.84 -5.89 21.61
N GLY A 51 -0.71 -6.52 21.36
CA GLY A 51 0.20 -6.22 20.24
C GLY A 51 -0.40 -6.54 18.87
N VAL A 52 0.15 -5.91 17.83
CA VAL A 52 -0.25 -6.17 16.44
C VAL A 52 0.35 -7.47 15.91
N LEU A 53 -0.37 -8.11 15.01
CA LEU A 53 0.02 -9.38 14.39
C LEU A 53 0.62 -9.16 13.01
N ASP A 54 1.70 -9.85 12.70
CA ASP A 54 2.34 -9.90 11.38
C ASP A 54 2.16 -11.28 10.75
N VAL A 55 2.02 -11.35 9.43
CA VAL A 55 1.88 -12.62 8.71
C VAL A 55 3.24 -13.24 8.49
N GLU A 56 3.39 -14.50 8.88
CA GLU A 56 4.51 -15.36 8.48
C GLU A 56 3.99 -16.42 7.51
N ALA A 57 4.44 -16.36 6.27
CA ALA A 57 4.14 -17.38 5.27
C ALA A 57 5.43 -18.12 4.90
N LYS A 58 5.32 -19.45 4.79
CA LYS A 58 6.41 -20.26 4.25
C LYS A 58 6.49 -20.03 2.75
N ILE A 59 7.66 -19.69 2.23
CA ILE A 59 7.88 -19.38 0.83
C ILE A 59 8.33 -20.64 0.09
N HIS A 60 7.68 -20.93 -1.05
CA HIS A 60 8.11 -21.94 -1.98
C HIS A 60 9.11 -21.36 -2.96
N HIS A 61 10.28 -21.99 -3.08
CA HIS A 61 11.27 -21.58 -4.06
C HIS A 61 10.85 -22.04 -5.47
N PRO A 62 10.95 -21.20 -6.53
CA PRO A 62 10.49 -21.54 -7.88
C PRO A 62 11.15 -22.77 -8.50
N LEU A 63 12.36 -23.14 -8.08
CA LEU A 63 13.07 -24.32 -8.58
C LEU A 63 12.53 -25.68 -8.10
N GLN A 64 11.55 -25.69 -7.19
CA GLN A 64 11.03 -26.95 -6.63
C GLN A 64 9.78 -27.46 -7.36
N GLN A 65 9.42 -26.92 -8.51
CA GLN A 65 8.25 -27.36 -9.28
C GLN A 65 8.41 -28.72 -10.00
N GLY A 66 9.39 -29.53 -9.66
CA GLY A 66 9.59 -30.88 -10.23
C GLY A 66 9.69 -32.01 -9.23
N SER A 67 9.68 -31.77 -7.94
CA SER A 67 9.73 -32.79 -6.91
C SER A 67 8.44 -32.77 -6.07
N THR A 68 7.86 -33.94 -5.89
CA THR A 68 6.74 -34.21 -4.99
C THR A 68 6.75 -33.35 -3.73
N LEU A 69 5.58 -32.88 -3.32
CA LEU A 69 5.20 -31.98 -2.21
C LEU A 69 5.85 -32.22 -0.81
N GLN A 70 6.99 -32.87 -0.71
CA GLN A 70 7.68 -33.19 0.54
C GLN A 70 8.97 -32.44 0.82
N ALA A 71 9.46 -31.55 -0.05
CA ALA A 71 10.75 -30.88 0.15
C ALA A 71 10.56 -29.43 0.64
N GLY A 72 10.83 -29.23 1.91
CA GLY A 72 11.46 -28.02 2.48
C GLY A 72 10.75 -26.69 2.33
N PHE A 73 9.75 -26.40 3.19
CA PHE A 73 9.34 -25.03 3.50
C PHE A 73 10.47 -24.33 4.26
N GLU A 74 11.14 -23.36 3.67
CA GLU A 74 11.99 -22.43 4.41
C GLU A 74 11.10 -21.33 4.99
N THR A 75 11.04 -21.24 6.31
CA THR A 75 10.46 -20.07 6.98
C THR A 75 11.46 -18.94 6.80
N LEU A 76 11.08 -17.84 6.16
CA LEU A 76 11.84 -16.60 6.27
C LEU A 76 11.70 -16.12 7.72
N ALA A 77 12.54 -16.68 8.56
CA ALA A 77 12.61 -16.29 9.96
C ALA A 77 13.12 -14.86 10.05
N THR A 78 12.70 -14.16 11.08
CA THR A 78 13.14 -12.83 11.50
C THR A 78 14.63 -12.78 11.92
N SER A 79 15.43 -13.84 11.68
CA SER A 79 16.84 -13.93 12.01
C SER A 79 17.73 -13.81 10.76
N LYS A 80 18.90 -13.21 10.95
CA LYS A 80 19.98 -13.06 9.96
C LYS A 80 20.42 -14.41 9.40
N SER A 81 19.69 -14.97 8.45
CA SER A 81 20.11 -16.14 7.69
C SER A 81 20.93 -15.70 6.48
N GLU A 82 21.97 -16.47 6.16
CA GLU A 82 22.87 -16.20 5.03
C GLU A 82 22.06 -16.10 3.72
N VAL A 83 22.32 -15.02 2.97
CA VAL A 83 21.75 -14.78 1.64
C VAL A 83 22.25 -15.85 0.69
N LYS A 84 21.35 -16.56 0.00
CA LYS A 84 21.70 -17.53 -1.04
C LYS A 84 21.73 -16.80 -2.41
N PRO A 85 22.90 -16.45 -2.97
CA PRO A 85 23.01 -15.59 -4.15
C PRO A 85 22.32 -16.12 -5.41
N PHE A 86 22.15 -17.44 -5.52
CA PHE A 86 21.54 -18.06 -6.69
C PHE A 86 20.00 -18.01 -6.73
N ALA A 87 19.35 -17.75 -5.62
CA ALA A 87 17.89 -17.70 -5.55
C ALA A 87 17.32 -16.45 -6.26
N GLY A 88 17.99 -15.32 -6.16
CA GLY A 88 17.52 -14.03 -6.68
C GLY A 88 17.31 -14.03 -8.20
N ALA A 89 18.17 -14.67 -8.99
CA ALA A 89 18.04 -14.71 -10.44
C ALA A 89 16.75 -15.43 -10.91
N HIS A 90 16.39 -16.53 -10.24
CA HIS A 90 15.15 -17.28 -10.57
C HIS A 90 13.88 -16.51 -10.17
N TRP A 91 13.91 -15.78 -9.06
CA TRP A 91 12.82 -14.89 -8.68
C TRP A 91 12.62 -13.76 -9.68
N ARG A 92 13.71 -13.12 -10.13
CA ARG A 92 13.66 -12.09 -11.18
C ARG A 92 13.06 -12.63 -12.45
N GLN A 93 13.58 -13.75 -12.96
CA GLN A 93 13.07 -14.40 -14.17
C GLN A 93 11.58 -14.69 -14.07
N LEU A 94 11.10 -15.30 -12.96
CA LEU A 94 9.69 -15.60 -12.74
C LEU A 94 8.81 -14.34 -12.82
N PHE A 95 9.21 -13.27 -12.16
CA PHE A 95 8.40 -12.04 -12.12
C PHE A 95 8.44 -11.27 -13.44
N GLU A 96 9.54 -11.34 -14.18
CA GLU A 96 9.66 -10.76 -15.52
C GLU A 96 8.84 -11.53 -16.56
N GLU A 97 8.85 -12.86 -16.51
CA GLU A 97 8.01 -13.70 -17.37
C GLU A 97 6.51 -13.37 -17.16
N ARG A 98 6.06 -13.27 -15.91
CA ARG A 98 4.68 -12.88 -15.59
C ARG A 98 4.36 -11.47 -16.05
N ALA A 99 5.28 -10.53 -15.90
CA ALA A 99 5.09 -9.16 -16.37
C ALA A 99 4.98 -9.09 -17.90
N SER A 100 5.76 -9.91 -18.63
CA SER A 100 5.73 -9.97 -20.09
C SER A 100 4.46 -10.63 -20.66
N GLN A 101 3.84 -11.52 -19.88
CA GLN A 101 2.58 -12.20 -20.25
C GLN A 101 1.35 -11.31 -19.97
N SER A 102 1.52 -10.14 -19.38
CA SER A 102 0.43 -9.18 -19.25
C SER A 102 -0.11 -8.82 -20.62
N PRO A 103 -1.44 -8.91 -20.85
CA PRO A 103 -2.01 -8.76 -22.19
C PRO A 103 -1.62 -7.40 -22.78
N THR A 104 -0.94 -7.45 -23.94
CA THR A 104 -0.72 -6.26 -24.76
C THR A 104 -1.99 -5.91 -25.50
N TRP A 105 -2.28 -4.63 -25.66
CA TRP A 105 -3.41 -4.15 -26.45
C TRP A 105 -3.22 -4.53 -27.93
N PRO A 106 -4.29 -4.96 -28.67
CA PRO A 106 -5.69 -5.07 -28.25
C PRO A 106 -6.00 -6.39 -27.53
N VAL A 107 -6.58 -6.29 -26.35
CA VAL A 107 -7.03 -7.45 -25.57
C VAL A 107 -8.45 -7.81 -25.98
N ASN A 108 -8.59 -8.90 -26.70
CA ASN A 108 -9.93 -9.39 -27.09
C ASN A 108 -10.70 -10.06 -25.93
N VAL A 109 -10.01 -10.42 -24.87
CA VAL A 109 -10.59 -10.97 -23.64
C VAL A 109 -9.76 -10.48 -22.48
N VAL A 110 -10.37 -9.77 -21.54
CA VAL A 110 -9.77 -9.49 -20.23
C VAL A 110 -9.84 -10.78 -19.42
N THR A 111 -8.96 -11.73 -19.71
CA THR A 111 -8.66 -12.76 -18.74
C THR A 111 -7.88 -12.06 -17.62
N GLN A 112 -8.57 -11.78 -16.52
CA GLN A 112 -7.95 -11.24 -15.33
C GLN A 112 -7.12 -12.35 -14.67
N LEU A 113 -6.02 -12.72 -15.33
CA LEU A 113 -5.05 -13.63 -14.74
C LEU A 113 -4.43 -12.93 -13.52
N PRO A 114 -4.22 -13.63 -12.41
CA PRO A 114 -3.54 -13.06 -11.24
C PRO A 114 -2.21 -12.38 -11.59
N ASP A 115 -1.50 -12.89 -12.59
CA ASP A 115 -0.23 -12.38 -13.07
C ASP A 115 -0.30 -10.97 -13.68
N SER A 116 -1.47 -10.52 -14.15
CA SER A 116 -1.67 -9.15 -14.62
C SER A 116 -1.77 -8.13 -13.48
N SER A 117 -1.98 -8.56 -12.24
CA SER A 117 -1.98 -7.71 -11.06
C SER A 117 -0.56 -7.39 -10.61
N GLY A 118 -0.31 -6.13 -10.27
CA GLY A 118 0.93 -5.71 -9.61
C GLY A 118 1.04 -6.15 -8.15
N VAL A 119 0.08 -6.95 -7.66
CA VAL A 119 0.13 -7.62 -6.35
C VAL A 119 0.35 -9.11 -6.53
N TRP A 120 -0.54 -9.78 -7.26
CA TRP A 120 -0.55 -11.24 -7.37
C TRP A 120 0.52 -11.80 -8.31
N ARG A 121 1.16 -10.94 -9.10
CA ARG A 121 2.40 -11.30 -9.81
C ARG A 121 3.47 -11.83 -8.87
N TYR A 122 3.51 -11.32 -7.65
CA TYR A 122 4.47 -11.68 -6.58
C TYR A 122 3.87 -12.61 -5.52
N ARG A 123 2.82 -13.39 -5.86
CA ARG A 123 2.00 -14.15 -4.90
C ARG A 123 2.79 -15.04 -3.95
N GLU A 124 3.92 -15.61 -4.37
CA GLU A 124 4.77 -16.43 -3.49
C GLU A 124 5.40 -15.63 -2.36
N LEU A 125 5.69 -14.34 -2.60
CA LEU A 125 6.20 -13.39 -1.62
C LEU A 125 5.08 -12.62 -0.90
N ILE A 126 3.87 -12.60 -1.45
CA ILE A 126 2.70 -11.94 -0.85
C ILE A 126 1.96 -12.92 0.05
N LEU A 127 1.29 -13.91 -0.55
CA LEU A 127 0.54 -14.93 0.17
C LEU A 127 0.22 -16.11 -0.77
N PRO A 128 0.58 -17.35 -0.42
CA PRO A 128 0.40 -18.53 -1.29
C PRO A 128 -1.06 -19.02 -1.28
N ILE A 129 -1.98 -18.24 -1.83
CA ILE A 129 -3.40 -18.54 -1.94
C ILE A 129 -3.70 -19.19 -3.29
N PRO A 130 -4.55 -20.24 -3.37
CA PRO A 130 -5.00 -20.82 -4.63
C PRO A 130 -5.74 -19.79 -5.50
N GLU A 131 -5.45 -19.78 -6.79
CA GLU A 131 -5.92 -18.76 -7.74
C GLU A 131 -7.44 -18.58 -7.77
N GLN A 132 -8.20 -19.66 -7.58
CA GLN A 132 -9.67 -19.59 -7.57
C GLN A 132 -10.28 -18.72 -6.47
N TYR A 133 -9.50 -18.36 -5.43
CA TYR A 133 -9.97 -17.47 -4.35
C TYR A 133 -9.54 -16.03 -4.56
N ILE A 134 -8.62 -15.77 -5.52
CA ILE A 134 -8.06 -14.45 -5.73
C ILE A 134 -9.11 -13.49 -6.28
N VAL A 135 -9.26 -12.35 -5.61
CA VAL A 135 -10.13 -11.25 -6.02
C VAL A 135 -9.24 -10.08 -6.40
N SER A 136 -9.12 -9.79 -7.69
CA SER A 136 -8.23 -8.75 -8.23
C SER A 136 -8.96 -7.84 -9.21
N ARG A 137 -8.54 -6.58 -9.25
CA ARG A 137 -8.94 -5.56 -10.24
C ARG A 137 -7.73 -5.02 -10.99
N PRO A 138 -6.85 -5.85 -11.49
CA PRO A 138 -5.44 -5.68 -11.84
C PRO A 138 -4.77 -4.44 -11.18
N GLU A 139 -4.93 -4.34 -9.85
CA GLU A 139 -4.31 -3.31 -9.04
C GLU A 139 -2.79 -3.37 -9.14
N GLY A 140 -2.14 -2.25 -8.87
CA GLY A 140 -0.73 -2.08 -9.11
C GLY A 140 -0.42 -1.67 -10.55
N ASN A 141 0.74 -2.02 -11.05
CA ASN A 141 1.28 -1.56 -12.35
C ASN A 141 1.27 -0.03 -12.47
N THR A 142 1.45 0.65 -11.34
CA THR A 142 1.41 2.10 -11.25
C THR A 142 2.69 2.74 -11.77
N GLY A 143 2.59 3.96 -12.27
CA GLY A 143 3.71 4.69 -12.86
C GLY A 143 4.87 4.93 -11.87
N LEU A 144 6.08 4.82 -12.38
CA LEU A 144 7.31 5.28 -11.74
C LEU A 144 7.89 6.41 -12.59
N TYR A 145 7.71 7.65 -12.14
CA TYR A 145 8.04 8.86 -12.89
C TYR A 145 9.43 9.34 -12.56
N PRO A 146 10.39 9.35 -13.51
CA PRO A 146 11.67 10.01 -13.31
C PRO A 146 11.45 11.52 -13.34
N VAL A 147 11.75 12.20 -12.22
CA VAL A 147 11.48 13.63 -12.02
C VAL A 147 12.66 14.39 -11.43
N GLY A 148 13.81 13.75 -11.25
CA GLY A 148 15.05 14.37 -10.78
C GLY A 148 15.63 15.32 -11.83
N ARG A 149 16.63 16.06 -11.42
CA ARG A 149 17.27 17.09 -12.29
C ARG A 149 17.99 16.48 -13.48
N GLU A 150 18.60 15.29 -13.31
CA GLU A 150 19.40 14.59 -14.31
C GLU A 150 18.65 13.42 -14.97
N ASN A 151 17.72 12.75 -14.26
CA ASN A 151 17.02 11.57 -14.80
C ASN A 151 15.69 11.87 -15.52
N CYS A 152 15.29 13.15 -15.59
CA CYS A 152 13.98 13.59 -16.12
C CYS A 152 14.04 13.79 -17.63
N GLY A 153 14.60 13.30 -18.51
CA GLY A 153 14.58 13.50 -19.98
C GLY A 153 14.24 14.92 -20.50
N ASN A 154 14.71 15.26 -21.67
CA ASN A 154 14.68 16.66 -22.16
C ASN A 154 13.29 17.26 -22.44
N HIS A 155 12.27 16.43 -22.68
CA HIS A 155 10.91 16.88 -23.05
C HIS A 155 9.95 16.99 -21.86
N ARG A 156 10.43 16.83 -20.60
CA ARG A 156 9.61 16.86 -19.39
C ARG A 156 9.95 18.03 -18.47
N ALA A 157 9.92 19.25 -19.01
CA ALA A 157 10.26 20.45 -18.25
C ALA A 157 9.48 20.62 -16.93
N GLY A 158 8.18 20.26 -16.92
CA GLY A 158 7.36 20.27 -15.71
C GLY A 158 7.87 19.29 -14.66
N HIS A 159 8.22 18.08 -15.04
CA HIS A 159 8.75 17.07 -14.12
C HIS A 159 10.09 17.50 -13.50
N ARG A 160 10.98 18.13 -14.29
CA ARG A 160 12.28 18.63 -13.81
C ARG A 160 12.15 19.64 -12.69
N GLN A 161 11.05 20.41 -12.64
CA GLN A 161 10.81 21.35 -11.54
C GLN A 161 10.66 20.65 -10.19
N ILE A 162 10.18 19.39 -10.17
CA ILE A 162 10.10 18.58 -8.95
C ILE A 162 11.50 18.27 -8.41
N GLY A 163 12.43 17.85 -9.29
CA GLY A 163 13.82 17.61 -8.91
C GLY A 163 14.54 18.89 -8.44
N HIS A 164 14.26 20.03 -9.09
CA HIS A 164 14.79 21.33 -8.63
C HIS A 164 14.24 21.72 -7.27
N TYR A 165 12.94 21.53 -7.03
CA TYR A 165 12.31 21.80 -5.74
C TYR A 165 12.91 20.94 -4.63
N ALA A 166 13.11 19.65 -4.89
CA ALA A 166 13.67 18.71 -3.92
C ALA A 166 15.19 18.84 -3.75
N GLY A 167 15.89 19.44 -4.70
CA GLY A 167 17.37 19.51 -4.70
C GLY A 167 18.04 18.19 -5.09
N LEU A 168 17.34 17.28 -5.79
CA LEU A 168 17.80 15.93 -6.13
C LEU A 168 18.08 15.77 -7.62
N ASP A 169 19.18 15.09 -7.95
CA ASP A 169 19.56 14.77 -9.32
C ASP A 169 18.83 13.52 -9.82
N TYR A 170 18.65 12.51 -8.94
CA TYR A 170 18.00 11.23 -9.27
C TYR A 170 16.80 10.99 -8.35
N LEU A 171 15.66 11.57 -8.71
CA LEU A 171 14.38 11.41 -8.02
C LEU A 171 13.38 10.69 -8.91
N PHE A 172 12.68 9.72 -8.32
CA PHE A 172 11.52 9.06 -8.92
C PHE A 172 10.30 9.24 -8.03
N LEU A 173 9.11 9.34 -8.64
CA LEU A 173 7.84 9.31 -7.93
C LEU A 173 7.05 8.07 -8.33
N LYS A 174 6.77 7.19 -7.37
CA LYS A 174 5.89 6.02 -7.52
C LYS A 174 4.46 6.44 -7.24
N HIS A 175 3.60 6.43 -8.25
CA HIS A 175 2.26 7.03 -8.16
C HIS A 175 1.16 6.01 -7.83
N GLU A 176 1.01 5.67 -6.58
CA GLU A 176 -0.03 4.73 -6.10
C GLU A 176 -1.48 5.26 -6.25
N GLY A 177 -1.65 6.53 -6.55
CA GLY A 177 -2.93 7.12 -6.93
C GLY A 177 -3.49 6.65 -8.27
N GLU A 178 -2.74 5.87 -9.05
CA GLU A 178 -3.17 5.26 -10.31
C GLU A 178 -3.85 3.89 -10.13
N ASN A 179 -3.91 3.39 -8.92
CA ASN A 179 -4.69 2.19 -8.61
C ASN A 179 -6.19 2.37 -8.93
N PRO A 180 -6.97 1.30 -9.13
CA PRO A 180 -8.37 1.33 -9.58
C PRO A 180 -9.30 2.26 -8.81
N THR A 181 -9.11 2.42 -7.48
CA THR A 181 -9.91 3.34 -6.67
C THR A 181 -9.20 4.63 -6.33
N GLY A 182 -8.02 4.87 -6.90
CA GLY A 182 -7.27 6.11 -6.74
C GLY A 182 -6.33 6.14 -5.54
N SER A 183 -5.98 5.00 -4.92
CA SER A 183 -4.99 4.97 -3.84
C SER A 183 -4.34 3.59 -3.66
N PHE A 184 -3.21 3.57 -2.95
CA PHE A 184 -2.48 2.35 -2.56
C PHE A 184 -3.31 1.34 -1.77
N LYS A 185 -4.46 1.74 -1.22
CA LYS A 185 -5.32 0.87 -0.42
C LYS A 185 -5.77 -0.37 -1.20
N ASP A 186 -5.87 -0.27 -2.51
CA ASP A 186 -6.26 -1.38 -3.39
C ASP A 186 -5.31 -2.56 -3.27
N ARG A 187 -4.00 -2.31 -3.12
CA ARG A 187 -3.02 -3.39 -2.97
C ARG A 187 -3.24 -4.22 -1.70
N GLY A 188 -3.57 -3.56 -0.59
CA GLY A 188 -3.92 -4.27 0.64
C GLY A 188 -5.32 -4.88 0.59
N MET A 189 -6.24 -4.25 -0.13
CA MET A 189 -7.64 -4.66 -0.18
C MET A 189 -7.83 -5.93 -1.00
N THR A 190 -7.12 -6.07 -2.13
CA THR A 190 -7.17 -7.30 -2.93
C THR A 190 -6.82 -8.52 -2.08
N VAL A 191 -5.77 -8.45 -1.25
CA VAL A 191 -5.38 -9.56 -0.36
C VAL A 191 -6.38 -9.73 0.78
N GLY A 192 -6.85 -8.64 1.38
CA GLY A 192 -7.85 -8.69 2.44
C GLY A 192 -9.17 -9.33 2.00
N VAL A 193 -9.70 -8.93 0.84
CA VAL A 193 -10.96 -9.50 0.30
C VAL A 193 -10.75 -10.94 -0.22
N THR A 194 -9.58 -11.27 -0.77
CA THR A 194 -9.21 -12.65 -1.09
C THR A 194 -9.23 -13.54 0.16
N MET A 195 -8.71 -13.06 1.29
CA MET A 195 -8.80 -13.79 2.55
C MET A 195 -10.25 -13.93 3.04
N ALA A 196 -11.06 -12.87 2.91
CA ALA A 196 -12.49 -12.95 3.24
C ALA A 196 -13.21 -14.01 2.38
N ASN A 197 -12.93 -14.04 1.07
CA ASN A 197 -13.45 -15.04 0.14
C ASN A 197 -13.02 -16.47 0.53
N LEU A 198 -11.73 -16.66 0.79
CA LEU A 198 -11.17 -17.97 1.20
C LEU A 198 -11.81 -18.48 2.49
N LEU A 199 -12.07 -17.60 3.45
CA LEU A 199 -12.67 -17.94 4.75
C LEU A 199 -14.21 -18.03 4.69
N GLY A 200 -14.84 -17.77 3.55
CA GLY A 200 -16.29 -17.79 3.40
C GLY A 200 -17.00 -16.71 4.22
N ALA A 201 -16.38 -15.52 4.37
CA ALA A 201 -16.98 -14.43 5.12
C ALA A 201 -18.33 -13.99 4.53
N ARG A 202 -19.29 -13.64 5.38
CA ARG A 202 -20.64 -13.21 4.98
C ARG A 202 -20.70 -11.76 4.52
N ALA A 203 -19.78 -10.93 5.02
CA ALA A 203 -19.63 -9.53 4.68
C ALA A 203 -18.20 -9.07 5.02
N VAL A 204 -17.82 -7.92 4.49
CA VAL A 204 -16.57 -7.23 4.84
C VAL A 204 -16.87 -5.86 5.41
N ALA A 205 -16.07 -5.38 6.37
CA ALA A 205 -16.30 -4.09 6.99
C ALA A 205 -15.02 -3.29 7.24
N CYS A 206 -15.15 -1.97 7.29
CA CYS A 206 -14.12 -1.08 7.83
C CYS A 206 -14.73 0.14 8.52
N ALA A 207 -14.00 0.74 9.46
CA ALA A 207 -14.26 2.09 9.93
C ALA A 207 -13.32 3.04 9.16
N SER A 208 -13.85 3.81 8.22
CA SER A 208 -13.08 4.77 7.42
C SER A 208 -14.01 5.69 6.63
N THR A 209 -13.62 6.95 6.51
CA THR A 209 -14.33 7.96 5.69
C THR A 209 -13.69 8.23 4.34
N GLY A 210 -12.61 7.52 3.97
CA GLY A 210 -11.79 7.87 2.81
C GLY A 210 -11.34 6.66 1.97
N ASP A 211 -10.05 6.59 1.67
CA ASP A 211 -9.48 5.62 0.73
C ASP A 211 -9.75 4.16 1.08
N THR A 212 -9.73 3.82 2.38
CA THR A 212 -9.99 2.43 2.81
C THR A 212 -11.42 2.02 2.51
N SER A 213 -12.41 2.88 2.78
CA SER A 213 -13.82 2.59 2.49
C SER A 213 -14.10 2.50 0.99
N ALA A 214 -13.51 3.39 0.20
CA ALA A 214 -13.64 3.36 -1.26
C ALA A 214 -13.08 2.06 -1.86
N SER A 215 -11.89 1.65 -1.41
CA SER A 215 -11.27 0.40 -1.84
C SER A 215 -12.07 -0.82 -1.38
N LEU A 216 -12.48 -0.89 -0.10
CA LEU A 216 -13.33 -1.97 0.42
C LEU A 216 -14.61 -2.13 -0.41
N ALA A 217 -15.35 -1.04 -0.62
CA ALA A 217 -16.60 -1.06 -1.35
C ALA A 217 -16.42 -1.60 -2.78
N SER A 218 -15.34 -1.20 -3.45
CA SER A 218 -15.02 -1.64 -4.80
C SER A 218 -14.75 -3.14 -4.89
N TYR A 219 -13.91 -3.69 -4.02
CA TYR A 219 -13.55 -5.11 -4.04
C TYR A 219 -14.67 -6.01 -3.50
N ALA A 220 -15.43 -5.53 -2.50
CA ALA A 220 -16.63 -6.20 -2.01
C ALA A 220 -17.69 -6.34 -3.11
N ALA A 221 -17.96 -5.26 -3.84
CA ALA A 221 -18.90 -5.25 -4.96
C ALA A 221 -18.49 -6.25 -6.07
N GLN A 222 -17.20 -6.33 -6.39
CA GLN A 222 -16.69 -7.28 -7.38
C GLN A 222 -16.94 -8.74 -6.97
N LEU A 223 -16.79 -9.04 -5.68
CA LEU A 223 -17.01 -10.39 -5.13
C LEU A 223 -18.50 -10.68 -4.87
N GLY A 224 -19.37 -9.67 -4.95
CA GLY A 224 -20.78 -9.80 -4.57
C GLY A 224 -21.02 -9.90 -3.06
N LEU A 225 -20.04 -9.51 -2.24
CA LEU A 225 -20.17 -9.46 -0.78
C LEU A 225 -20.73 -8.11 -0.32
N PRO A 226 -21.57 -8.08 0.72
CA PRO A 226 -21.93 -6.84 1.40
C PRO A 226 -20.70 -6.13 1.94
N GLY A 227 -20.47 -4.88 1.52
CA GLY A 227 -19.45 -3.99 2.08
C GLY A 227 -20.09 -3.04 3.08
N ILE A 228 -19.58 -3.00 4.31
CA ILE A 228 -20.10 -2.17 5.40
C ILE A 228 -19.05 -1.13 5.80
N VAL A 229 -19.43 0.14 5.81
CA VAL A 229 -18.57 1.25 6.18
C VAL A 229 -19.13 1.91 7.44
N PHE A 230 -18.41 1.77 8.54
CA PHE A 230 -18.73 2.42 9.80
C PHE A 230 -18.13 3.82 9.85
N LEU A 231 -18.93 4.78 10.27
CA LEU A 231 -18.59 6.21 10.29
C LEU A 231 -18.89 6.79 11.67
N PRO A 232 -18.05 7.68 12.20
CA PRO A 232 -18.44 8.48 13.35
C PRO A 232 -19.59 9.43 12.96
N SER A 233 -20.47 9.74 13.88
CA SER A 233 -21.62 10.65 13.67
C SER A 233 -21.21 12.10 13.40
N THR A 234 -19.94 12.45 13.59
CA THR A 234 -19.39 13.75 13.23
C THR A 234 -19.40 13.95 11.72
N HIS A 235 -19.63 15.18 11.27
CA HIS A 235 -19.76 15.53 9.84
C HIS A 235 -18.66 14.92 8.96
N VAL A 236 -19.05 14.01 8.08
CA VAL A 236 -18.18 13.48 7.01
C VAL A 236 -18.56 14.18 5.70
N ALA A 237 -17.59 14.78 5.03
CA ALA A 237 -17.82 15.40 3.74
C ALA A 237 -18.34 14.37 2.74
N ALA A 238 -19.50 14.63 2.12
CA ALA A 238 -20.17 13.72 1.19
C ALA A 238 -19.26 13.27 0.03
N GLY A 239 -18.36 14.15 -0.43
CA GLY A 239 -17.39 13.84 -1.48
C GLY A 239 -16.43 12.71 -1.13
N LYS A 240 -16.06 12.55 0.16
CA LYS A 240 -15.18 11.46 0.61
C LYS A 240 -15.87 10.09 0.61
N LEU A 241 -17.19 10.06 0.75
CA LEU A 241 -18.00 8.84 0.73
C LEU A 241 -18.57 8.52 -0.65
N ALA A 242 -18.55 9.47 -1.57
CA ALA A 242 -19.19 9.32 -2.87
C ALA A 242 -18.80 8.02 -3.61
N GLN A 243 -17.52 7.67 -3.59
CA GLN A 243 -17.04 6.45 -4.24
C GLN A 243 -17.53 5.19 -3.53
N SER A 244 -17.55 5.16 -2.19
CA SER A 244 -18.05 4.01 -1.41
C SER A 244 -19.55 3.79 -1.65
N LEU A 245 -20.31 4.87 -1.65
CA LEU A 245 -21.77 4.83 -1.93
C LEU A 245 -22.08 4.39 -3.37
N ALA A 246 -21.30 4.91 -4.33
CA ALA A 246 -21.47 4.53 -5.73
C ALA A 246 -21.21 3.03 -5.99
N TYR A 247 -20.31 2.41 -5.23
CA TYR A 247 -20.07 0.97 -5.27
C TYR A 247 -21.06 0.15 -4.42
N GLY A 248 -22.07 0.79 -3.82
CA GLY A 248 -23.15 0.10 -3.12
C GLY A 248 -22.82 -0.31 -1.67
N ALA A 249 -21.79 0.28 -1.05
CA ALA A 249 -21.51 -0.01 0.35
C ALA A 249 -22.59 0.53 1.28
N THR A 250 -22.96 -0.27 2.29
CA THR A 250 -23.85 0.16 3.37
C THR A 250 -23.06 0.99 4.36
N THR A 251 -23.52 2.22 4.63
CA THR A 251 -22.93 3.09 5.64
C THR A 251 -23.70 3.00 6.95
N VAL A 252 -22.99 2.81 8.06
CA VAL A 252 -23.55 2.78 9.40
C VAL A 252 -22.90 3.90 10.22
N GLN A 253 -23.68 4.87 10.68
CA GLN A 253 -23.19 5.93 11.54
C GLN A 253 -23.24 5.48 13.00
N ILE A 254 -22.13 5.70 13.72
CA ILE A 254 -21.98 5.36 15.14
C ILE A 254 -21.87 6.66 15.94
N GLU A 255 -22.67 6.78 16.98
CA GLU A 255 -22.55 7.87 17.94
C GLU A 255 -21.24 7.73 18.73
N GLY A 256 -20.45 8.79 18.80
CA GLY A 256 -19.15 8.81 19.44
C GLY A 256 -18.02 9.28 18.52
N ASP A 257 -16.80 9.12 18.96
CA ASP A 257 -15.61 9.43 18.19
C ASP A 257 -15.13 8.24 17.32
N PHE A 258 -14.00 8.42 16.64
CA PHE A 258 -13.44 7.37 15.78
C PHE A 258 -12.97 6.13 16.58
N ASP A 259 -12.48 6.33 17.81
CA ASP A 259 -11.96 5.23 18.62
C ASP A 259 -13.11 4.42 19.23
N ASP A 260 -14.23 5.06 19.59
CA ASP A 260 -15.48 4.42 20.00
C ASP A 260 -16.04 3.56 18.86
N ALA A 261 -16.09 4.13 17.65
CA ALA A 261 -16.52 3.42 16.45
C ALA A 261 -15.63 2.19 16.17
N MET A 262 -14.31 2.32 16.31
CA MET A 262 -13.39 1.21 16.10
C MET A 262 -13.56 0.07 17.10
N ARG A 263 -13.72 0.38 18.40
CA ARG A 263 -13.95 -0.64 19.43
C ARG A 263 -15.23 -1.43 19.16
N LEU A 264 -16.31 -0.73 18.84
CA LEU A 264 -17.59 -1.36 18.53
C LEU A 264 -17.51 -2.21 17.27
N VAL A 265 -16.85 -1.72 16.23
CA VAL A 265 -16.66 -2.47 14.95
C VAL A 265 -15.88 -3.77 15.16
N GLU A 266 -14.83 -3.78 15.99
CA GLU A 266 -14.09 -5.01 16.31
C GLU A 266 -14.99 -6.05 16.99
N GLN A 267 -15.84 -5.64 17.94
CA GLN A 267 -16.79 -6.51 18.63
C GLN A 267 -17.88 -7.04 17.69
N VAL A 268 -18.55 -6.15 16.97
CA VAL A 268 -19.63 -6.50 16.03
C VAL A 268 -19.13 -7.43 14.92
N CYS A 269 -17.95 -7.18 14.38
CA CYS A 269 -17.39 -8.04 13.35
C CYS A 269 -17.15 -9.48 13.84
N ASN A 270 -16.66 -9.63 15.07
CA ASN A 270 -16.45 -10.95 15.66
C ASN A 270 -17.79 -11.68 15.94
N GLU A 271 -18.78 -10.97 16.47
CA GLU A 271 -20.08 -11.57 16.81
C GLU A 271 -20.92 -11.97 15.58
N LEU A 272 -20.87 -11.15 14.52
CA LEU A 272 -21.68 -11.33 13.30
C LEU A 272 -20.96 -12.10 12.17
N GLY A 273 -19.70 -12.52 12.37
CA GLY A 273 -18.91 -13.20 11.34
C GLY A 273 -18.57 -12.29 10.14
N ILE A 274 -18.39 -11.00 10.40
CA ILE A 274 -18.01 -9.98 9.41
C ILE A 274 -16.47 -9.89 9.39
N TYR A 275 -15.86 -9.92 8.20
CA TYR A 275 -14.41 -9.84 8.07
C TYR A 275 -13.94 -8.38 8.10
N LEU A 276 -13.17 -8.02 9.12
CA LEU A 276 -12.70 -6.65 9.32
C LEU A 276 -11.49 -6.34 8.44
N LEU A 277 -11.56 -5.24 7.69
CA LEU A 277 -10.55 -4.77 6.73
C LEU A 277 -9.97 -3.38 7.06
N ASN A 278 -9.79 -3.09 8.34
CA ASN A 278 -9.08 -1.91 8.81
C ASN A 278 -7.54 -2.09 8.74
N SER A 279 -6.79 -1.05 9.10
CA SER A 279 -5.31 -1.07 9.17
C SER A 279 -4.75 -2.11 10.14
N LEU A 280 -5.59 -2.61 11.04
CA LEU A 280 -5.26 -3.66 11.98
C LEU A 280 -5.11 -5.04 11.32
N ASN A 281 -5.83 -5.29 10.21
CA ASN A 281 -5.80 -6.57 9.51
C ASN A 281 -4.40 -6.84 8.93
N PRO A 282 -3.69 -7.89 9.38
CA PRO A 282 -2.30 -8.15 8.99
C PRO A 282 -2.16 -8.53 7.51
N PHE A 283 -3.18 -9.16 6.91
CA PHE A 283 -3.14 -9.56 5.49
C PHE A 283 -3.15 -8.37 4.54
N ARG A 284 -3.69 -7.22 4.95
CA ARG A 284 -3.58 -6.00 4.16
C ARG A 284 -2.14 -5.50 4.02
N ILE A 285 -1.32 -5.69 5.06
CA ILE A 285 0.11 -5.37 5.00
C ILE A 285 0.82 -6.21 3.94
N GLU A 286 0.43 -7.50 3.81
CA GLU A 286 0.99 -8.38 2.77
C GLU A 286 0.73 -7.85 1.36
N GLY A 287 -0.48 -7.39 1.08
CA GLY A 287 -0.79 -6.79 -0.22
C GLY A 287 -0.03 -5.48 -0.48
N GLN A 288 0.11 -4.64 0.54
CA GLN A 288 0.87 -3.38 0.43
C GLN A 288 2.36 -3.60 0.18
N LYS A 289 2.95 -4.74 0.57
CA LYS A 289 4.34 -5.11 0.23
C LYS A 289 4.61 -5.06 -1.27
N ALA A 290 3.60 -5.33 -2.09
CA ALA A 290 3.74 -5.33 -3.55
C ALA A 290 4.24 -4.00 -4.12
N ILE A 291 4.02 -2.88 -3.43
CA ILE A 291 4.61 -1.57 -3.81
C ILE A 291 6.13 -1.69 -3.89
N GLY A 292 6.75 -2.30 -2.87
CA GLY A 292 8.21 -2.48 -2.82
C GLY A 292 8.73 -3.43 -3.90
N PHE A 293 8.07 -4.56 -4.13
CA PHE A 293 8.49 -5.51 -5.16
C PHE A 293 8.32 -4.94 -6.57
N GLU A 294 7.20 -4.28 -6.87
CA GLU A 294 6.95 -3.65 -8.16
C GLU A 294 7.93 -2.50 -8.42
N LEU A 295 8.20 -1.69 -7.41
CA LEU A 295 9.21 -0.64 -7.47
C LEU A 295 10.58 -1.21 -7.83
N LEU A 296 11.02 -2.27 -7.14
CA LEU A 296 12.30 -2.92 -7.41
C LEU A 296 12.35 -3.51 -8.83
N GLN A 297 11.26 -4.14 -9.30
CA GLN A 297 11.16 -4.63 -10.67
C GLN A 297 11.25 -3.50 -11.69
N GLN A 298 10.59 -2.36 -11.46
CA GLN A 298 10.65 -1.18 -12.34
C GLN A 298 12.02 -0.49 -12.35
N LEU A 299 12.85 -0.75 -11.36
CA LEU A 299 14.26 -0.30 -11.27
C LEU A 299 15.26 -1.42 -11.62
N ASP A 300 14.84 -2.42 -12.41
CA ASP A 300 15.67 -3.57 -12.80
C ASP A 300 16.32 -4.29 -11.61
N TRP A 301 15.60 -4.34 -10.47
CA TRP A 301 16.04 -4.92 -9.20
C TRP A 301 17.25 -4.21 -8.56
N GLU A 302 17.54 -3.00 -9.00
CA GLU A 302 18.51 -2.13 -8.33
C GLU A 302 17.83 -1.32 -7.24
N ALA A 303 18.16 -1.62 -5.99
CA ALA A 303 17.61 -0.91 -4.84
C ALA A 303 18.01 0.58 -4.87
N PRO A 304 17.09 1.53 -4.64
CA PRO A 304 17.45 2.93 -4.49
C PRO A 304 18.20 3.14 -3.15
N ASP A 305 18.90 4.27 -3.00
CA ASP A 305 19.52 4.62 -1.74
C ASP A 305 18.45 4.94 -0.68
N TRP A 306 17.38 5.62 -1.10
CA TRP A 306 16.31 6.04 -0.22
C TRP A 306 14.92 5.78 -0.79
N LEU A 307 14.02 5.35 0.10
CA LEU A 307 12.58 5.43 -0.12
C LEU A 307 11.98 6.42 0.87
N VAL A 308 11.27 7.44 0.38
CA VAL A 308 10.59 8.44 1.19
C VAL A 308 9.08 8.29 1.02
N LEU A 309 8.32 8.30 2.12
CA LEU A 309 6.88 8.09 2.08
C LEU A 309 6.15 8.80 3.22
N PRO A 310 4.84 9.11 3.04
CA PRO A 310 4.03 9.69 4.11
C PRO A 310 3.73 8.65 5.19
N ALA A 311 3.73 9.09 6.45
CA ALA A 311 3.65 8.23 7.63
C ALA A 311 2.47 8.60 8.54
N GLY A 312 1.26 8.10 8.22
CA GLY A 312 0.07 8.20 9.10
C GLY A 312 -0.01 7.00 10.05
N ASN A 313 -0.84 6.00 9.71
CA ASN A 313 -0.97 4.73 10.46
C ASN A 313 0.25 3.81 10.36
N LEU A 314 1.29 4.22 9.65
CA LEU A 314 2.56 3.51 9.47
C LEU A 314 2.44 2.16 8.74
N GLY A 315 1.29 1.84 8.16
CA GLY A 315 1.07 0.59 7.42
C GLY A 315 1.98 0.45 6.20
N ASN A 316 2.12 1.50 5.37
CA ASN A 316 3.00 1.48 4.21
C ASN A 316 4.49 1.40 4.60
N THR A 317 4.91 2.15 5.61
CA THR A 317 6.27 2.04 6.16
C THR A 317 6.60 0.60 6.54
N SER A 318 5.67 -0.05 7.26
CA SER A 318 5.80 -1.44 7.69
C SER A 318 5.83 -2.40 6.50
N ALA A 319 4.92 -2.23 5.54
CA ALA A 319 4.77 -3.13 4.40
C ALA A 319 5.97 -3.06 3.45
N ILE A 320 6.40 -1.86 3.08
CA ILE A 320 7.51 -1.67 2.15
C ILE A 320 8.84 -2.09 2.80
N GLY A 321 9.04 -1.77 4.08
CA GLY A 321 10.21 -2.26 4.81
C GLY A 321 10.26 -3.79 4.88
N LYS A 322 9.11 -4.44 5.12
CA LYS A 322 8.98 -5.91 5.06
C LYS A 322 9.30 -6.45 3.66
N ALA A 323 8.83 -5.78 2.59
CA ALA A 323 9.14 -6.16 1.22
C ALA A 323 10.65 -6.10 0.93
N PHE A 324 11.32 -5.02 1.31
CA PHE A 324 12.76 -4.87 1.12
C PHE A 324 13.57 -5.89 1.90
N ARG A 325 13.19 -6.17 3.16
CA ARG A 325 13.80 -7.23 3.95
C ARG A 325 13.67 -8.59 3.26
N GLN A 326 12.48 -8.94 2.79
CA GLN A 326 12.25 -10.19 2.07
C GLN A 326 13.01 -10.24 0.75
N ALA A 327 13.01 -9.15 -0.04
CA ALA A 327 13.77 -9.06 -1.28
C ALA A 327 15.29 -9.26 -1.05
N TYR A 328 15.82 -8.69 0.03
CA TYR A 328 17.21 -8.91 0.44
C TYR A 328 17.46 -10.37 0.85
N GLN A 329 16.58 -10.96 1.67
CA GLN A 329 16.70 -12.33 2.15
C GLN A 329 16.67 -13.37 1.02
N VAL A 330 15.86 -13.15 -0.01
CA VAL A 330 15.79 -14.04 -1.18
C VAL A 330 16.80 -13.69 -2.30
N GLY A 331 17.67 -12.71 -2.06
CA GLY A 331 18.73 -12.32 -3.00
C GLY A 331 18.26 -11.52 -4.22
N LEU A 332 17.05 -10.94 -4.19
CA LEU A 332 16.56 -10.05 -5.22
C LEU A 332 17.32 -8.73 -5.28
N ILE A 333 17.75 -8.20 -4.13
CA ILE A 333 18.53 -6.98 -3.99
C ILE A 333 19.78 -7.21 -3.14
N ALA A 334 20.82 -6.40 -3.38
CA ALA A 334 22.10 -6.52 -2.69
C ALA A 334 22.14 -5.78 -1.34
N HIS A 335 21.29 -4.78 -1.15
CA HIS A 335 21.19 -4.00 0.08
C HIS A 335 19.76 -3.48 0.27
N MET A 336 19.41 -3.16 1.51
CA MET A 336 18.12 -2.54 1.83
C MET A 336 18.18 -1.02 1.63
N PRO A 337 17.20 -0.40 0.95
CA PRO A 337 17.06 1.05 0.93
C PRO A 337 16.87 1.63 2.33
N ARG A 338 17.40 2.82 2.58
CA ARG A 338 17.06 3.61 3.77
C ARG A 338 15.64 4.16 3.63
N ILE A 339 14.89 4.20 4.72
CA ILE A 339 13.50 4.65 4.70
C ILE A 339 13.36 6.00 5.41
N GLY A 340 12.81 7.00 4.69
CA GLY A 340 12.38 8.28 5.24
C GLY A 340 10.87 8.30 5.47
N ALA A 341 10.42 8.21 6.72
CA ALA A 341 9.01 8.26 7.09
C ALA A 341 8.61 9.69 7.47
N ILE A 342 7.69 10.29 6.70
CA ILE A 342 7.35 11.72 6.82
C ILE A 342 5.98 11.91 7.45
N GLN A 343 5.91 12.65 8.55
CA GLN A 343 4.67 13.01 9.22
C GLN A 343 4.33 14.50 9.03
N ALA A 344 3.06 14.87 9.17
CA ALA A 344 2.69 16.27 9.32
C ALA A 344 3.01 16.74 10.75
N SER A 345 3.54 17.95 10.92
CA SER A 345 3.96 18.48 12.23
C SER A 345 2.84 18.54 13.27
N GLY A 346 1.59 18.71 12.82
CA GLY A 346 0.39 18.62 13.68
C GLY A 346 -0.11 17.20 13.94
N ALA A 347 0.55 16.15 13.37
CA ALA A 347 0.19 14.75 13.53
C ALA A 347 1.46 13.89 13.52
N ASN A 348 2.38 14.12 14.47
CA ASN A 348 3.77 13.66 14.45
C ASN A 348 4.19 12.74 15.61
N PRO A 349 3.35 11.82 16.11
CA PRO A 349 3.71 11.02 17.29
C PRO A 349 4.92 10.13 17.04
N PHE A 350 5.09 9.60 15.83
CA PHE A 350 6.20 8.73 15.48
C PHE A 350 7.53 9.48 15.36
N PHE A 351 7.48 10.72 14.84
CA PHE A 351 8.64 11.62 14.81
C PHE A 351 9.10 11.97 16.23
N ARG A 352 8.18 12.31 17.14
CA ARG A 352 8.50 12.56 18.55
C ARG A 352 9.13 11.34 19.22
N SER A 353 8.58 10.15 18.97
CA SER A 353 9.17 8.90 19.47
C SER A 353 10.56 8.63 18.88
N PHE A 354 10.79 8.96 17.61
CA PHE A 354 12.11 8.84 16.96
C PHE A 354 13.15 9.78 17.60
N LEU A 355 12.76 11.04 17.89
CA LEU A 355 13.64 12.00 18.54
C LEU A 355 14.07 11.58 19.95
N ASN A 356 13.22 10.84 20.68
CA ASN A 356 13.58 10.29 21.99
C ASN A 356 14.23 8.89 21.91
N GLY A 357 14.67 8.46 20.72
CA GLY A 357 15.28 7.15 20.51
C GLY A 357 14.32 5.97 20.69
N PHE A 358 13.02 6.20 20.50
CA PHE A 358 11.95 5.21 20.71
C PHE A 358 11.87 4.67 22.15
N VAL A 359 12.37 5.44 23.13
CA VAL A 359 12.27 5.08 24.55
C VAL A 359 10.83 5.09 25.03
N SER A 360 10.03 6.04 24.54
CA SER A 360 8.59 6.12 24.79
C SER A 360 7.81 6.20 23.48
N ARG A 361 6.60 5.61 23.50
CA ARG A 361 5.62 5.79 22.42
C ARG A 361 4.84 7.05 22.69
N GLU A 362 5.01 8.03 21.81
CA GLU A 362 4.32 9.32 21.91
C GLU A 362 2.95 9.26 21.27
N HIS A 363 2.03 10.08 21.81
CA HIS A 363 0.67 10.27 21.31
C HIS A 363 0.40 11.75 21.15
N VAL A 364 -0.38 12.13 20.13
CA VAL A 364 -0.75 13.52 19.89
C VAL A 364 -2.22 13.64 19.50
N GLN A 365 -2.83 14.79 19.82
CA GLN A 365 -4.10 15.16 19.22
C GLN A 365 -3.82 15.65 17.79
N ALA A 366 -4.10 14.79 16.81
CA ALA A 366 -3.72 15.04 15.43
C ALA A 366 -4.53 16.18 14.80
N GLN A 367 -3.83 17.13 14.16
CA GLN A 367 -4.43 18.21 13.40
C GLN A 367 -3.56 18.55 12.19
N THR A 368 -4.07 18.37 10.98
CA THR A 368 -3.41 18.68 9.71
C THR A 368 -4.42 18.70 8.58
N ILE A 369 -4.12 19.44 7.51
CA ILE A 369 -4.87 19.43 6.25
C ILE A 369 -4.70 18.09 5.49
N ALA A 370 -3.60 17.39 5.71
CA ALA A 370 -3.31 16.09 5.10
C ALA A 370 -4.10 14.97 5.80
N THR A 371 -5.41 14.93 5.56
CA THR A 371 -6.37 14.11 6.30
C THR A 371 -6.05 12.61 6.30
N ALA A 372 -5.41 12.06 5.27
CA ALA A 372 -5.04 10.65 5.19
C ALA A 372 -3.88 10.27 6.15
N ILE A 373 -3.10 11.25 6.63
CA ILE A 373 -2.06 11.06 7.66
C ILE A 373 -2.38 11.77 8.98
N LYS A 374 -3.61 12.21 9.18
CA LYS A 374 -4.09 12.82 10.42
C LYS A 374 -4.30 11.76 11.50
N ILE A 375 -3.20 11.22 12.04
CA ILE A 375 -3.20 10.09 12.98
C ILE A 375 -2.39 10.46 14.23
N GLY A 376 -3.03 10.37 15.40
CA GLY A 376 -2.42 10.68 16.70
C GLY A 376 -1.84 9.47 17.42
N ASP A 377 -2.29 8.25 17.07
CA ASP A 377 -1.82 6.97 17.62
C ASP A 377 -1.75 5.91 16.50
N PRO A 378 -0.60 5.76 15.84
CA PRO A 378 -0.47 4.86 14.69
C PRO A 378 -0.55 3.38 15.07
N VAL A 379 -1.44 2.63 14.42
CA VAL A 379 -1.65 1.19 14.66
C VAL A 379 -0.39 0.36 14.39
N SER A 380 0.36 0.66 13.32
CA SER A 380 1.54 -0.13 12.93
C SER A 380 2.85 0.39 13.54
N TYR A 381 2.79 1.05 14.70
CA TYR A 381 3.93 1.69 15.34
C TYR A 381 5.15 0.74 15.48
N SER A 382 4.97 -0.40 16.13
CA SER A 382 6.06 -1.33 16.43
C SER A 382 6.69 -1.93 15.19
N ARG A 383 5.86 -2.27 14.18
CA ARG A 383 6.35 -2.74 12.88
C ARG A 383 7.19 -1.68 12.17
N ALA A 384 6.72 -0.42 12.18
CA ALA A 384 7.42 0.68 11.52
C ALA A 384 8.72 1.05 12.26
N ARG A 385 8.73 1.02 13.61
CA ARG A 385 9.92 1.21 14.40
C ARG A 385 11.00 0.21 13.99
N GLN A 386 10.66 -1.09 13.95
CA GLN A 386 11.59 -2.13 13.51
C GLN A 386 12.14 -1.84 12.10
N VAL A 387 11.31 -1.39 11.18
CA VAL A 387 11.71 -1.04 9.81
C VAL A 387 12.69 0.15 9.79
N ILE A 388 12.43 1.21 10.56
CA ILE A 388 13.33 2.37 10.65
C ILE A 388 14.69 1.96 11.23
N GLU A 389 14.69 1.15 12.29
CA GLU A 389 15.92 0.64 12.90
C GLU A 389 16.74 -0.26 11.94
N GLU A 390 16.08 -1.21 11.25
CA GLU A 390 16.73 -2.14 10.33
C GLU A 390 17.26 -1.49 9.05
N SER A 391 16.53 -0.49 8.52
CA SER A 391 16.92 0.21 7.29
C SER A 391 17.90 1.36 7.54
N ASN A 392 18.35 1.59 8.79
CA ASN A 392 19.05 2.81 9.18
C ASN A 392 18.31 4.07 8.67
N GLY A 393 16.99 4.02 8.80
CA GLY A 393 16.06 5.03 8.30
C GLY A 393 15.96 6.25 9.21
N VAL A 394 15.11 7.19 8.78
CA VAL A 394 14.84 8.41 9.55
C VAL A 394 13.34 8.68 9.58
N VAL A 395 12.91 9.38 10.62
CA VAL A 395 11.57 9.97 10.68
C VAL A 395 11.73 11.48 10.66
N GLU A 396 10.92 12.15 9.86
CA GLU A 396 10.93 13.62 9.73
C GLU A 396 9.50 14.15 9.75
N GLU A 397 9.33 15.42 10.06
CA GLU A 397 8.05 16.11 10.00
C GLU A 397 8.09 17.30 9.04
N VAL A 398 6.92 17.62 8.48
CA VAL A 398 6.71 18.78 7.61
C VAL A 398 5.47 19.54 8.01
N SER A 399 5.46 20.86 7.82
CA SER A 399 4.30 21.69 8.11
C SER A 399 3.23 21.58 7.02
N ASP A 400 2.02 22.02 7.31
CA ASP A 400 0.94 22.09 6.32
C ASP A 400 1.28 23.01 5.14
N GLU A 401 2.03 24.08 5.39
CA GLU A 401 2.53 25.00 4.36
C GLU A 401 3.57 24.30 3.45
N GLU A 402 4.51 23.53 4.01
CA GLU A 402 5.47 22.74 3.25
C GLU A 402 4.77 21.68 2.39
N ILE A 403 3.74 21.03 2.92
CA ILE A 403 2.90 20.07 2.19
C ILE A 403 2.21 20.74 1.00
N LEU A 404 1.58 21.90 1.20
CA LEU A 404 0.88 22.65 0.12
C LEU A 404 1.84 23.14 -0.95
N ALA A 405 3.03 23.62 -0.55
CA ALA A 405 4.06 24.04 -1.49
C ALA A 405 4.51 22.87 -2.38
N ALA A 406 4.82 21.72 -1.77
CA ALA A 406 5.21 20.50 -2.50
C ALA A 406 4.07 20.00 -3.40
N LYS A 407 2.82 19.99 -2.90
CA LYS A 407 1.64 19.63 -3.69
C LYS A 407 1.50 20.51 -4.94
N SER A 408 1.64 21.82 -4.79
CA SER A 408 1.55 22.74 -5.91
C SER A 408 2.59 22.44 -7.00
N VAL A 409 3.79 22.01 -6.64
CA VAL A 409 4.84 21.61 -7.59
C VAL A 409 4.47 20.33 -8.32
N ILE A 410 4.00 19.30 -7.59
CA ILE A 410 3.58 18.02 -8.17
C ILE A 410 2.37 18.21 -9.09
N ASP A 411 1.35 18.96 -8.66
CA ASP A 411 0.13 19.20 -9.44
C ASP A 411 0.43 19.95 -10.75
N ARG A 412 1.26 20.99 -10.69
CA ARG A 412 1.65 21.78 -11.88
C ARG A 412 2.55 21.02 -12.85
N SER A 413 3.17 19.93 -12.41
CA SER A 413 3.94 19.06 -13.30
C SER A 413 3.05 18.11 -14.14
N GLY A 414 1.74 18.07 -13.86
CA GLY A 414 0.78 17.18 -14.53
C GLY A 414 0.65 15.78 -13.89
N ILE A 415 1.38 15.51 -12.78
CA ILE A 415 1.26 14.23 -12.05
C ILE A 415 0.05 14.31 -11.12
N GLY A 416 -0.01 15.29 -10.23
CA GLY A 416 -1.09 15.49 -9.27
C GLY A 416 -1.13 14.46 -8.14
N CYS A 417 -1.50 14.89 -6.93
CA CYS A 417 -1.64 13.97 -5.80
C CYS A 417 -2.51 14.54 -4.68
N GLU A 418 -2.96 13.69 -3.76
CA GLU A 418 -3.59 14.12 -2.51
C GLU A 418 -2.57 14.84 -1.59
N PRO A 419 -3.02 15.69 -0.64
CA PRO A 419 -2.12 16.42 0.25
C PRO A 419 -1.16 15.52 1.05
N ALA A 420 -1.64 14.39 1.55
CA ALA A 420 -0.81 13.43 2.29
C ALA A 420 0.38 12.93 1.46
N SER A 421 0.18 12.67 0.18
CA SER A 421 1.24 12.25 -0.74
C SER A 421 2.33 13.31 -0.91
N ALA A 422 1.95 14.58 -0.90
CA ALA A 422 2.89 15.69 -1.07
C ALA A 422 3.88 15.84 0.10
N ALA A 423 3.53 15.33 1.29
CA ALA A 423 4.44 15.26 2.43
C ALA A 423 5.74 14.54 2.07
N THR A 424 5.68 13.53 1.17
CA THR A 424 6.85 12.83 0.64
C THR A 424 7.87 13.78 0.01
N LEU A 425 7.42 14.64 -0.90
CA LEU A 425 8.32 15.57 -1.60
C LEU A 425 8.83 16.68 -0.67
N ALA A 426 7.96 17.20 0.22
CA ALA A 426 8.34 18.18 1.25
C ALA A 426 9.40 17.59 2.19
N GLY A 427 9.20 16.35 2.65
CA GLY A 427 10.15 15.64 3.51
C GLY A 427 11.48 15.33 2.82
N ALA A 428 11.43 14.85 1.57
CA ALA A 428 12.64 14.60 0.78
C ALA A 428 13.49 15.88 0.66
N ARG A 429 12.87 17.01 0.31
CA ARG A 429 13.54 18.32 0.26
C ARG A 429 14.18 18.65 1.62
N LYS A 430 13.45 18.55 2.71
CA LYS A 430 13.93 18.87 4.06
C LYS A 430 15.11 17.96 4.48
N LEU A 431 15.07 16.70 4.11
CA LEU A 431 16.17 15.75 4.37
C LEU A 431 17.43 16.11 3.55
N VAL A 432 17.26 16.61 2.31
CA VAL A 432 18.39 17.13 1.50
C VAL A 432 18.96 18.42 2.11
N GLU A 433 18.10 19.37 2.50
CA GLU A 433 18.52 20.63 3.15
C GLU A 433 19.28 20.38 4.46
N ARG A 434 18.95 19.29 5.18
CA ARG A 434 19.65 18.85 6.37
C ARG A 434 20.91 18.01 6.10
N GLY A 435 21.25 17.74 4.85
CA GLY A 435 22.39 16.91 4.44
C GLY A 435 22.27 15.42 4.81
N ILE A 436 21.06 14.94 5.14
CA ILE A 436 20.78 13.53 5.46
C ILE A 436 20.68 12.71 4.16
N ILE A 437 20.03 13.26 3.15
CA ILE A 437 20.01 12.74 1.77
C ILE A 437 20.98 13.59 0.96
N LYS A 438 21.89 12.97 0.23
CA LYS A 438 22.80 13.65 -0.67
C LYS A 438 22.14 13.87 -2.01
N ARG A 439 22.53 14.94 -2.68
CA ARG A 439 21.97 15.37 -3.97
C ARG A 439 22.03 14.29 -5.05
N GLU A 440 23.13 13.55 -5.09
CA GLU A 440 23.43 12.51 -6.06
C GLU A 440 22.83 11.12 -5.72
N GLU A 441 22.23 10.94 -4.53
CA GLU A 441 21.60 9.68 -4.14
C GLU A 441 20.30 9.45 -4.92
N ARG A 442 20.04 8.18 -5.24
CA ARG A 442 18.80 7.74 -5.91
C ARG A 442 17.68 7.66 -4.91
N VAL A 443 16.70 8.54 -5.04
CA VAL A 443 15.55 8.64 -4.14
C VAL A 443 14.27 8.25 -4.85
N VAL A 444 13.45 7.43 -4.20
CA VAL A 444 12.08 7.17 -4.64
C VAL A 444 11.10 7.73 -3.62
N GLY A 445 10.19 8.58 -4.07
CA GLY A 445 9.08 9.10 -3.28
C GLY A 445 7.78 8.38 -3.61
N ILE A 446 6.99 8.02 -2.59
CA ILE A 446 5.67 7.39 -2.79
C ILE A 446 4.57 8.45 -2.76
N LEU A 447 3.78 8.53 -3.82
CA LEU A 447 2.53 9.27 -3.87
C LEU A 447 1.38 8.30 -3.61
N THR A 448 0.75 8.40 -2.44
CA THR A 448 -0.18 7.40 -1.91
C THR A 448 -1.56 7.43 -2.51
N GLY A 449 -2.04 8.61 -2.96
CA GLY A 449 -3.37 8.79 -3.50
C GLY A 449 -3.44 9.84 -4.61
N ASN A 450 -4.48 9.70 -5.43
CA ASN A 450 -4.78 10.56 -6.56
C ASN A 450 -5.19 11.97 -6.12
N LEU A 451 -4.97 12.95 -6.96
CA LEU A 451 -5.43 14.34 -6.80
C LEU A 451 -6.92 14.43 -6.43
N LEU A 452 -7.77 13.61 -7.05
CA LEU A 452 -9.22 13.62 -6.88
C LEU A 452 -9.70 13.06 -5.52
N LYS A 453 -8.82 12.45 -4.73
CA LYS A 453 -9.18 11.96 -3.37
C LYS A 453 -9.41 13.11 -2.38
N ASP A 454 -8.79 14.25 -2.61
CA ASP A 454 -9.04 15.49 -1.87
C ASP A 454 -9.01 16.67 -2.84
N SER A 455 -10.09 16.84 -3.59
CA SER A 455 -10.21 17.83 -4.66
C SER A 455 -10.43 19.27 -4.19
N GLN A 456 -10.44 19.52 -2.89
CA GLN A 456 -10.64 20.87 -2.34
C GLN A 456 -9.36 21.46 -1.74
N THR A 457 -8.52 20.62 -1.14
CA THR A 457 -7.33 21.08 -0.42
C THR A 457 -6.20 21.42 -1.36
N GLY A 458 -5.73 22.68 -1.31
CA GLY A 458 -4.59 23.16 -2.08
C GLY A 458 -4.85 23.34 -3.59
N ILE A 459 -6.10 23.17 -4.04
CA ILE A 459 -6.48 23.43 -5.43
C ILE A 459 -6.95 24.89 -5.54
N PRO A 460 -6.36 25.69 -6.44
CA PRO A 460 -6.82 27.05 -6.68
C PRO A 460 -8.30 27.03 -7.11
N GLN A 461 -9.14 27.73 -6.40
CA GLN A 461 -10.51 27.92 -6.83
C GLN A 461 -10.53 28.72 -8.14
N PRO A 462 -11.40 28.34 -9.10
CA PRO A 462 -11.54 29.14 -10.32
C PRO A 462 -11.90 30.55 -9.92
N LYS A 463 -11.05 31.50 -10.28
CA LYS A 463 -11.46 32.90 -10.22
C LYS A 463 -12.69 32.99 -11.12
N GLN A 464 -13.84 33.40 -10.58
CA GLN A 464 -14.94 33.86 -11.42
C GLN A 464 -14.40 35.08 -12.15
N GLY A 465 -13.74 34.82 -13.29
CA GLY A 465 -13.39 35.87 -14.22
C GLY A 465 -14.67 36.35 -14.90
N ASP A 466 -14.78 37.62 -15.15
CA ASP A 466 -15.87 38.13 -15.97
C ASP A 466 -15.89 37.40 -17.29
N ALA A 467 -17.08 36.93 -17.66
CA ALA A 467 -17.27 36.30 -18.95
C ALA A 467 -16.81 37.26 -20.05
N ILE A 468 -15.95 36.79 -20.93
CA ILE A 468 -15.50 37.55 -22.07
C ILE A 468 -16.45 37.35 -23.25
N THR A 469 -16.57 38.38 -24.10
CA THR A 469 -17.31 38.26 -25.36
C THR A 469 -16.74 37.12 -26.20
N ALA A 470 -17.59 36.36 -26.87
CA ALA A 470 -17.18 35.25 -27.76
C ALA A 470 -16.54 35.84 -29.05
N SER A 471 -15.34 36.40 -28.93
CA SER A 471 -14.56 36.95 -30.06
C SER A 471 -13.08 36.60 -29.91
N ILE A 472 -12.37 36.50 -31.03
CA ILE A 472 -10.94 36.19 -31.06
C ILE A 472 -10.15 37.29 -30.32
N GLU A 473 -10.54 38.56 -30.47
CA GLU A 473 -9.89 39.70 -29.84
C GLU A 473 -10.02 39.69 -28.32
N ALA A 474 -11.20 39.27 -27.79
CA ALA A 474 -11.42 39.14 -26.36
C ALA A 474 -10.58 37.99 -25.76
N VAL A 475 -10.49 36.86 -26.48
CA VAL A 475 -9.65 35.70 -26.07
C VAL A 475 -8.16 36.11 -26.12
N ARG A 476 -7.68 36.76 -27.16
CA ARG A 476 -6.28 37.26 -27.25
C ARG A 476 -5.93 38.18 -26.08
N ARG A 477 -6.80 39.13 -25.74
CA ARG A 477 -6.58 40.01 -24.59
C ARG A 477 -6.50 39.24 -23.27
N ALA A 478 -7.39 38.29 -23.07
CA ALA A 478 -7.40 37.47 -21.86
C ALA A 478 -6.16 36.57 -21.72
N LEU A 479 -5.54 36.16 -22.84
CA LEU A 479 -4.36 35.31 -22.90
C LEU A 479 -3.04 36.01 -23.08
N ALA A 480 -3.03 37.34 -23.33
CA ALA A 480 -1.85 38.10 -23.68
C ALA A 480 -0.65 38.00 -22.69
N ASN A 481 -0.97 37.74 -21.38
CA ASN A 481 0.05 37.56 -20.36
C ASN A 481 0.41 36.06 -20.11
N LYS A 482 -0.17 35.15 -20.89
CA LYS A 482 0.02 33.69 -20.69
C LYS A 482 0.64 33.02 -21.91
N ILE A 483 0.42 33.56 -23.09
CA ILE A 483 0.88 33.00 -24.36
C ILE A 483 1.50 34.17 -25.18
N SER A 484 2.73 33.97 -25.68
CA SER A 484 3.29 34.81 -26.70
C SER A 484 2.67 34.46 -28.05
N PHE A 485 1.96 35.36 -28.67
CA PHE A 485 1.39 35.18 -30.00
C PHE A 485 2.33 35.68 -31.09
#